data_b7e136c8aac38b64eb46b27bc589381d
#
_entry.id   b7e136c8aac38b64eb46b27bc589381d
#
_cell.length_a   1.000
_cell.length_b   1.000
_cell.length_c   1.000
_cell.angle_alpha   90.00
_cell.angle_beta   90.00
_cell.angle_gamma   90.00
#
_symmetry.space_group_name_H-M   'P 1'
#
loop_
_entity.id
_entity.type
_entity.pdbx_description
1 polymer ?
#
loop_
_entity_poly.entity_id
_entity_poly.type
_entity_poly.pdbx_seq_one_letter_code
_entity_poly.pdbx_strand_id
1 'polypeptide(L)'
;DKGYQPRGKQVSDPRGIWYTPVSGIWQTVWMEPVSEHYIANVKTTPDIDTNKIKVKVETDNSRKSDRLEVKVFDGKYLVAMGTSINGLPVEIPMPADAKRWSPDSPFLYQMEVSLISEGKQIDRVKSYVAMRKYSMKRDRHGIVRLQLNNKDLFQFGPLDQGWWPDGLYTAPTDEALRYDIEKTKDFGFNMIRKHIKVEPARWYTYCDQIG
;
A
#
# COMPACT_ATOMS: atom_id res chain seq x y z
N ASP A 1 2.42 30.34 -8.13
CA ASP A 1 1.60 29.67 -9.18
C ASP A 1 1.95 30.06 -10.63
N LYS A 2 2.99 30.85 -10.83
CA LYS A 2 3.46 31.27 -12.18
C LYS A 2 4.71 30.49 -12.66
N GLY A 3 5.18 29.53 -11.88
CA GLY A 3 6.37 28.75 -12.18
C GLY A 3 6.11 27.48 -13.03
N TYR A 4 7.17 26.73 -13.29
CA TYR A 4 7.14 25.46 -14.04
C TYR A 4 6.86 24.24 -13.15
N GLN A 5 6.53 24.42 -11.86
CA GLN A 5 6.21 23.32 -10.95
C GLN A 5 4.97 22.55 -11.43
N PRO A 6 4.90 21.24 -11.17
CA PRO A 6 3.71 20.45 -11.42
C PRO A 6 2.51 21.00 -10.63
N ARG A 7 1.38 21.17 -11.28
CA ARG A 7 0.14 21.69 -10.68
C ARG A 7 -1.13 20.90 -11.03
N GLY A 8 -0.96 19.78 -11.70
CA GLY A 8 -2.08 18.92 -12.09
C GLY A 8 -3.12 19.66 -12.93
N LYS A 9 -4.38 19.45 -12.61
CA LYS A 9 -5.52 20.12 -13.26
C LYS A 9 -6.00 21.40 -12.55
N GLN A 10 -5.28 21.91 -11.57
CA GLN A 10 -5.60 23.14 -10.88
C GLN A 10 -5.06 24.35 -11.66
N VAL A 11 -5.94 25.27 -12.03
CA VAL A 11 -5.60 26.47 -12.80
C VAL A 11 -6.31 27.70 -12.23
N SER A 12 -5.74 28.88 -12.46
CA SER A 12 -6.26 30.14 -11.90
C SER A 12 -7.62 30.56 -12.47
N ASP A 13 -7.96 30.10 -13.67
CA ASP A 13 -9.27 30.33 -14.32
C ASP A 13 -9.82 28.96 -14.77
N PRO A 14 -10.45 28.19 -13.86
CA PRO A 14 -10.91 26.85 -14.14
C PRO A 14 -12.12 26.86 -15.05
N ARG A 15 -12.05 26.09 -16.14
CA ARG A 15 -13.16 25.86 -17.10
C ARG A 15 -13.10 24.42 -17.61
N GLY A 16 -14.25 23.87 -17.95
CA GLY A 16 -14.38 22.52 -18.51
C GLY A 16 -13.81 21.45 -17.58
N ILE A 17 -12.69 20.83 -17.97
CA ILE A 17 -12.06 19.72 -17.21
C ILE A 17 -11.10 20.19 -16.09
N TRP A 18 -10.95 21.50 -15.88
CA TRP A 18 -10.00 22.06 -14.92
C TRP A 18 -10.68 22.41 -13.61
N TYR A 19 -9.91 22.32 -12.52
CA TYR A 19 -10.36 22.57 -11.15
C TYR A 19 -9.82 23.88 -10.62
N THR A 20 -10.50 24.40 -9.59
CA THR A 20 -10.05 25.54 -8.79
C THR A 20 -8.66 25.29 -8.21
N PRO A 21 -7.76 26.29 -8.21
CA PRO A 21 -6.44 26.15 -7.61
C PRO A 21 -6.56 26.00 -6.09
N VAL A 22 -5.78 25.13 -5.51
CA VAL A 22 -5.61 24.95 -4.08
C VAL A 22 -4.14 25.03 -3.73
N SER A 23 -3.84 25.59 -2.56
CA SER A 23 -2.50 25.65 -2.01
C SER A 23 -2.52 25.34 -0.53
N GLY A 24 -1.38 24.90 -0.01
CA GLY A 24 -1.23 24.53 1.38
C GLY A 24 -0.92 23.05 1.58
N ILE A 25 -0.90 22.63 2.82
CA ILE A 25 -0.67 21.23 3.22
C ILE A 25 -2.01 20.52 3.15
N TRP A 26 -2.17 19.60 2.20
CA TRP A 26 -3.44 18.92 1.95
C TRP A 26 -3.49 17.48 2.48
N GLN A 27 -2.36 16.93 2.91
CA GLN A 27 -2.29 15.61 3.56
C GLN A 27 -2.05 15.77 5.07
N THR A 28 -2.29 14.71 5.82
CA THR A 28 -2.13 14.69 7.26
C THR A 28 -0.70 15.02 7.67
N VAL A 29 -0.55 15.92 8.63
CA VAL A 29 0.69 16.16 9.36
C VAL A 29 0.55 15.51 10.72
N TRP A 30 1.55 14.72 11.12
CA TRP A 30 1.56 14.04 12.40
C TRP A 30 2.93 14.08 13.06
N MET A 31 2.97 13.81 14.34
CA MET A 31 4.18 13.64 15.12
C MET A 31 4.05 12.31 15.88
N GLU A 32 5.09 11.53 15.88
CA GLU A 32 5.16 10.28 16.63
C GLU A 32 6.45 10.19 17.45
N PRO A 33 6.39 9.67 18.70
CA PRO A 33 7.58 9.38 19.46
C PRO A 33 8.26 8.14 18.91
N VAL A 34 9.56 8.20 18.74
CA VAL A 34 10.39 7.07 18.28
C VAL A 34 11.55 6.84 19.25
N SER A 35 12.08 5.63 19.28
CA SER A 35 13.32 5.33 20.00
C SER A 35 14.50 6.03 19.34
N GLU A 36 15.64 6.15 20.04
CA GLU A 36 16.89 6.67 19.45
C GLU A 36 17.31 5.90 18.20
N HIS A 37 17.09 4.58 18.23
CA HIS A 37 17.28 3.67 17.10
C HIS A 37 15.90 3.12 16.72
N TYR A 38 15.43 3.39 15.52
CA TYR A 38 14.06 3.05 15.13
C TYR A 38 13.92 2.56 13.69
N ILE A 39 12.79 1.96 13.39
CA ILE A 39 12.38 1.52 12.06
C ILE A 39 11.74 2.70 11.34
N ALA A 40 12.43 3.26 10.34
CA ALA A 40 11.96 4.42 9.58
C ALA A 40 10.99 4.03 8.46
N ASN A 41 11.21 2.87 7.81
CA ASN A 41 10.36 2.43 6.70
C ASN A 41 10.36 0.91 6.54
N VAL A 42 9.24 0.37 6.08
CA VAL A 42 9.06 -1.06 5.80
C VAL A 42 8.45 -1.22 4.41
N LYS A 43 9.17 -1.91 3.53
CA LYS A 43 8.69 -2.25 2.19
C LYS A 43 8.58 -3.76 2.02
N THR A 44 7.36 -4.23 1.72
CA THR A 44 7.07 -5.64 1.44
C THR A 44 7.02 -5.91 -0.06
N THR A 45 7.52 -7.06 -0.45
CA THR A 45 7.42 -7.57 -1.83
C THR A 45 7.03 -9.04 -1.76
N PRO A 46 5.74 -9.35 -1.93
CA PRO A 46 5.28 -10.73 -1.99
C PRO A 46 5.68 -11.36 -3.33
N ASP A 47 6.11 -12.60 -3.28
CA ASP A 47 6.37 -13.46 -4.45
C ASP A 47 5.49 -14.71 -4.33
N ILE A 48 4.43 -14.76 -5.11
CA ILE A 48 3.50 -15.88 -5.09
C ILE A 48 4.01 -17.09 -5.87
N ASP A 49 4.99 -16.91 -6.74
CA ASP A 49 5.54 -17.99 -7.57
C ASP A 49 6.50 -18.87 -6.75
N THR A 50 7.29 -18.23 -5.87
CA THR A 50 8.16 -18.92 -4.92
C THR A 50 7.56 -19.03 -3.51
N ASN A 51 6.37 -18.46 -3.32
CA ASN A 51 5.63 -18.45 -2.07
C ASN A 51 6.41 -17.84 -0.90
N LYS A 52 6.97 -16.66 -1.12
CA LYS A 52 7.79 -15.92 -0.15
C LYS A 52 7.34 -14.47 -0.03
N ILE A 53 7.71 -13.85 1.08
CA ILE A 53 7.67 -12.40 1.25
C ILE A 53 9.09 -11.91 1.45
N LYS A 54 9.50 -10.90 0.70
CA LYS A 54 10.75 -10.16 0.93
C LYS A 54 10.40 -8.85 1.62
N VAL A 55 10.98 -8.60 2.79
CA VAL A 55 10.76 -7.38 3.58
C VAL A 55 12.07 -6.61 3.65
N LYS A 56 12.08 -5.41 3.06
CA LYS A 56 13.17 -4.44 3.22
C LYS A 56 12.78 -3.49 4.34
N VAL A 57 13.64 -3.37 5.34
CA VAL A 57 13.47 -2.48 6.48
C VAL A 57 14.55 -1.42 6.41
N GLU A 58 14.15 -0.17 6.50
CA GLU A 58 15.04 0.97 6.63
C GLU A 58 14.99 1.43 8.10
N THR A 59 16.15 1.53 8.71
CA THR A 59 16.29 1.91 10.11
C THR A 59 17.12 3.18 10.21
N ASP A 60 16.86 3.98 11.22
CA ASP A 60 17.64 5.17 11.52
C ASP A 60 18.46 4.98 12.80
N ASN A 61 19.67 5.55 12.83
CA ASN A 61 20.67 5.47 13.92
C ASN A 61 21.02 4.05 14.40
N SER A 62 20.63 3.01 13.69
CA SER A 62 20.84 1.62 14.08
C SER A 62 22.22 1.10 13.66
N ARG A 63 22.71 0.06 14.36
CA ARG A 63 23.99 -0.59 14.08
C ARG A 63 23.81 -1.67 13.00
N LYS A 64 24.85 -1.92 12.22
CA LYS A 64 24.85 -3.04 11.25
C LYS A 64 24.74 -4.42 11.93
N SER A 65 25.15 -4.54 13.18
CA SER A 65 25.05 -5.76 13.99
C SER A 65 23.64 -6.01 14.53
N ASP A 66 22.75 -5.02 14.49
CA ASP A 66 21.37 -5.18 14.93
C ASP A 66 20.64 -6.18 14.06
N ARG A 67 19.66 -6.83 14.62
CA ARG A 67 18.86 -7.87 13.95
C ARG A 67 17.45 -7.36 13.68
N LEU A 68 16.93 -7.81 12.56
CA LEU A 68 15.54 -7.63 12.19
C LEU A 68 14.80 -8.96 12.36
N GLU A 69 13.64 -8.91 12.99
CA GLU A 69 12.71 -10.02 13.06
C GLU A 69 11.37 -9.58 12.46
N VAL A 70 10.82 -10.40 11.58
CA VAL A 70 9.50 -10.17 10.99
C VAL A 70 8.62 -11.37 11.25
N LYS A 71 7.43 -11.12 11.82
CA LYS A 71 6.40 -12.11 12.09
C LYS A 71 5.17 -11.81 11.25
N VAL A 72 4.57 -12.85 10.69
CA VAL A 72 3.37 -12.77 9.85
C VAL A 72 2.27 -13.61 10.48
N PHE A 73 1.07 -13.02 10.60
CA PHE A 73 -0.04 -13.62 11.33
C PHE A 73 -1.30 -13.72 10.46
N ASP A 74 -2.05 -14.80 10.65
CA ASP A 74 -3.45 -14.95 10.25
C ASP A 74 -4.33 -14.81 11.51
N GLY A 75 -4.90 -13.61 11.71
CA GLY A 75 -5.53 -13.25 12.97
C GLY A 75 -4.54 -13.34 14.14
N LYS A 76 -4.78 -14.24 15.08
CA LYS A 76 -3.89 -14.47 16.24
C LYS A 76 -2.80 -15.53 16.00
N TYR A 77 -2.84 -16.24 14.88
CA TYR A 77 -1.94 -17.37 14.62
C TYR A 77 -0.69 -16.89 13.87
N LEU A 78 0.49 -17.17 14.42
CA LEU A 78 1.76 -16.97 13.73
C LEU A 78 1.86 -18.01 12.61
N VAL A 79 1.91 -17.56 11.35
CA VAL A 79 1.96 -18.45 10.17
C VAL A 79 3.33 -18.48 9.50
N ALA A 80 4.12 -17.44 9.66
CA ALA A 80 5.49 -17.39 9.12
C ALA A 80 6.33 -16.38 9.89
N MET A 81 7.64 -16.58 9.86
CA MET A 81 8.60 -15.61 10.41
C MET A 81 9.94 -15.69 9.68
N GLY A 82 10.69 -14.62 9.75
CA GLY A 82 12.05 -14.54 9.23
C GLY A 82 12.90 -13.56 10.02
N THR A 83 14.20 -13.72 9.93
CA THR A 83 15.17 -12.83 10.55
C THR A 83 16.31 -12.48 9.58
N SER A 84 16.90 -11.30 9.75
CA SER A 84 18.13 -10.92 9.07
C SER A 84 18.96 -9.99 9.95
N ILE A 85 20.16 -9.68 9.50
CA ILE A 85 20.93 -8.56 10.07
C ILE A 85 20.46 -7.24 9.42
N ASN A 86 20.58 -6.16 10.16
CA ASN A 86 20.18 -4.84 9.69
C ASN A 86 20.89 -4.45 8.38
N GLY A 87 20.16 -3.85 7.48
CA GLY A 87 20.62 -3.51 6.11
C GLY A 87 20.43 -4.60 5.07
N LEU A 88 20.10 -5.83 5.46
CA LEU A 88 19.72 -6.91 4.55
C LEU A 88 18.21 -7.16 4.60
N PRO A 89 17.60 -7.56 3.48
CA PRO A 89 16.19 -7.92 3.46
C PRO A 89 15.93 -9.19 4.28
N VAL A 90 14.75 -9.23 4.92
CA VAL A 90 14.23 -10.45 5.55
C VAL A 90 13.45 -11.24 4.50
N GLU A 91 13.82 -12.48 4.25
CA GLU A 91 13.05 -13.41 3.41
C GLU A 91 12.22 -14.35 4.29
N ILE A 92 10.94 -14.43 4.01
CA ILE A 92 9.97 -15.16 4.81
C ILE A 92 9.27 -16.18 3.91
N PRO A 93 9.58 -17.47 4.04
CA PRO A 93 8.80 -18.49 3.35
C PRO A 93 7.38 -18.55 3.94
N MET A 94 6.39 -18.49 3.07
CA MET A 94 4.97 -18.61 3.45
C MET A 94 4.50 -20.06 3.31
N PRO A 95 3.46 -20.47 4.06
CA PRO A 95 2.82 -21.77 3.89
C PRO A 95 2.38 -22.02 2.44
N ALA A 96 2.40 -23.27 1.99
CA ALA A 96 2.03 -23.63 0.61
C ALA A 96 0.58 -23.23 0.27
N ASP A 97 -0.29 -23.25 1.25
CA ASP A 97 -1.72 -22.86 1.19
C ASP A 97 -1.97 -21.41 1.58
N ALA A 98 -0.95 -20.56 1.56
CA ALA A 98 -1.09 -19.15 1.90
C ALA A 98 -2.23 -18.49 1.10
N LYS A 99 -3.13 -17.83 1.82
CA LYS A 99 -4.30 -17.15 1.24
C LYS A 99 -3.85 -16.03 0.32
N ARG A 100 -4.40 -16.01 -0.89
CA ARG A 100 -4.11 -14.96 -1.89
C ARG A 100 -5.13 -13.83 -1.75
N TRP A 101 -4.65 -12.62 -1.89
CA TRP A 101 -5.50 -11.44 -1.98
C TRP A 101 -6.11 -11.33 -3.38
N SER A 102 -7.38 -11.01 -3.46
CA SER A 102 -8.06 -10.59 -4.69
C SER A 102 -9.17 -9.59 -4.34
N PRO A 103 -9.75 -8.87 -5.31
CA PRO A 103 -10.91 -8.01 -5.06
C PRO A 103 -12.08 -8.74 -4.39
N ASP A 104 -12.30 -10.02 -4.73
CA ASP A 104 -13.39 -10.82 -4.16
C ASP A 104 -13.02 -11.46 -2.80
N SER A 105 -11.73 -11.51 -2.49
CA SER A 105 -11.20 -12.06 -1.23
C SER A 105 -9.98 -11.24 -0.79
N PRO A 106 -10.20 -10.04 -0.24
CA PRO A 106 -9.13 -9.09 0.10
C PRO A 106 -8.42 -9.45 1.41
N PHE A 107 -7.80 -10.64 1.43
CA PHE A 107 -7.15 -11.15 2.62
C PHE A 107 -5.81 -10.48 2.89
N LEU A 108 -5.65 -9.92 4.08
CA LEU A 108 -4.43 -9.28 4.57
C LEU A 108 -3.87 -10.03 5.77
N TYR A 109 -2.62 -10.46 5.66
CA TYR A 109 -1.87 -10.94 6.81
C TYR A 109 -1.40 -9.76 7.66
N GLN A 110 -1.54 -9.84 8.97
CA GLN A 110 -0.91 -8.89 9.89
C GLN A 110 0.59 -9.17 9.95
N MET A 111 1.37 -8.12 10.09
CA MET A 111 2.82 -8.22 10.14
C MET A 111 3.37 -7.39 11.30
N GLU A 112 4.30 -7.95 12.04
CA GLU A 112 5.10 -7.22 13.04
C GLU A 112 6.56 -7.25 12.61
N VAL A 113 7.21 -6.09 12.65
CA VAL A 113 8.64 -5.92 12.38
C VAL A 113 9.29 -5.40 13.64
N SER A 114 10.30 -6.11 14.13
CA SER A 114 11.06 -5.75 15.33
C SER A 114 12.52 -5.49 15.00
N LEU A 115 13.07 -4.44 15.59
CA LEU A 115 14.48 -4.12 15.60
C LEU A 115 15.07 -4.57 16.94
N ILE A 116 16.09 -5.42 16.89
CA ILE A 116 16.69 -6.05 18.06
C ILE A 116 18.17 -5.66 18.12
N SER A 117 18.58 -5.02 19.21
CA SER A 117 19.96 -4.67 19.50
C SER A 117 20.40 -5.35 20.80
N GLU A 118 21.58 -5.98 20.78
CA GLU A 118 22.15 -6.66 21.96
C GLU A 118 21.17 -7.64 22.65
N GLY A 119 20.33 -8.31 21.83
CA GLY A 119 19.33 -9.28 22.30
C GLY A 119 18.05 -8.67 22.87
N LYS A 120 17.91 -7.34 22.87
CA LYS A 120 16.71 -6.64 23.33
C LYS A 120 15.97 -6.02 22.15
N GLN A 121 14.63 -6.15 22.15
CA GLN A 121 13.79 -5.42 21.22
C GLN A 121 13.80 -3.94 21.59
N ILE A 122 14.30 -3.10 20.68
CA ILE A 122 14.43 -1.65 20.87
C ILE A 122 13.35 -0.86 20.13
N ASP A 123 12.82 -1.43 19.04
CA ASP A 123 11.68 -0.86 18.33
C ASP A 123 10.81 -1.94 17.70
N ARG A 124 9.53 -1.62 17.48
CA ARG A 124 8.56 -2.51 16.83
C ARG A 124 7.48 -1.72 16.12
N VAL A 125 7.24 -2.06 14.86
CA VAL A 125 6.15 -1.52 14.06
C VAL A 125 5.19 -2.63 13.62
N LYS A 126 3.91 -2.27 13.51
CA LYS A 126 2.85 -3.14 12.98
C LYS A 126 2.49 -2.68 11.58
N SER A 127 2.26 -3.64 10.70
CA SER A 127 1.87 -3.42 9.31
C SER A 127 1.03 -4.60 8.83
N TYR A 128 0.82 -4.68 7.52
CA TYR A 128 0.16 -5.83 6.88
C TYR A 128 0.85 -6.18 5.57
N VAL A 129 0.54 -7.35 5.04
CA VAL A 129 0.99 -7.80 3.73
C VAL A 129 -0.09 -8.62 3.03
N ALA A 130 -0.24 -8.41 1.73
CA ALA A 130 -1.11 -9.19 0.86
C ALA A 130 -0.26 -10.10 -0.03
N MET A 131 -0.59 -11.38 -0.08
CA MET A 131 0.01 -12.32 -1.03
C MET A 131 -0.67 -12.16 -2.38
N ARG A 132 -0.15 -11.27 -3.23
CA ARG A 132 -0.69 -10.97 -4.57
C ARG A 132 0.43 -10.64 -5.55
N LYS A 133 0.14 -10.83 -6.85
CA LYS A 133 1.04 -10.47 -7.95
C LYS A 133 0.23 -9.90 -9.10
N TYR A 134 0.63 -8.72 -9.56
CA TYR A 134 0.18 -8.16 -10.82
C TYR A 134 1.20 -8.50 -11.91
N SER A 135 0.73 -8.94 -13.06
CA SER A 135 1.59 -9.28 -14.19
C SER A 135 0.89 -9.03 -15.53
N MET A 136 1.63 -9.12 -16.60
CA MET A 136 1.11 -9.11 -17.96
C MET A 136 1.62 -10.36 -18.68
N LYS A 137 0.75 -11.03 -19.42
CA LYS A 137 1.11 -12.21 -20.21
C LYS A 137 0.36 -12.20 -21.54
N ARG A 138 0.98 -12.72 -22.60
CA ARG A 138 0.29 -12.97 -23.86
C ARG A 138 -0.59 -14.20 -23.72
N ASP A 139 -1.85 -14.07 -24.14
CA ASP A 139 -2.77 -15.20 -24.24
C ASP A 139 -2.44 -16.07 -25.48
N ARG A 140 -3.21 -17.14 -25.68
CA ARG A 140 -3.05 -18.06 -26.81
C ARG A 140 -3.21 -17.40 -28.19
N HIS A 141 -3.80 -16.21 -28.27
CA HIS A 141 -3.99 -15.41 -29.48
C HIS A 141 -2.92 -14.32 -29.64
N GLY A 142 -1.90 -14.27 -28.76
CA GLY A 142 -0.84 -13.29 -28.77
C GLY A 142 -1.22 -11.93 -28.16
N ILE A 143 -2.43 -11.79 -27.60
CA ILE A 143 -2.93 -10.55 -27.01
C ILE A 143 -2.39 -10.43 -25.58
N VAL A 144 -1.83 -9.28 -25.24
CA VAL A 144 -1.36 -8.99 -23.87
C VAL A 144 -2.56 -8.83 -22.95
N ARG A 145 -2.60 -9.65 -21.89
CA ARG A 145 -3.61 -9.60 -20.84
C ARG A 145 -2.98 -9.16 -19.52
N LEU A 146 -3.73 -8.37 -18.77
CA LEU A 146 -3.42 -8.08 -17.37
C LEU A 146 -3.83 -9.27 -16.51
N GLN A 147 -2.98 -9.60 -15.55
CA GLN A 147 -3.19 -10.75 -14.68
C GLN A 147 -3.10 -10.33 -13.21
N LEU A 148 -3.91 -10.97 -12.38
CA LEU A 148 -3.80 -11.01 -10.93
C LEU A 148 -3.56 -12.47 -10.51
N ASN A 149 -2.51 -12.70 -9.72
CA ASN A 149 -2.15 -14.04 -9.23
C ASN A 149 -2.02 -15.08 -10.35
N ASN A 150 -1.38 -14.67 -11.47
CA ASN A 150 -1.16 -15.48 -12.68
C ASN A 150 -2.46 -15.86 -13.43
N LYS A 151 -3.60 -15.25 -13.11
CA LYS A 151 -4.88 -15.44 -13.82
C LYS A 151 -5.27 -14.15 -14.51
N ASP A 152 -5.80 -14.26 -15.71
CA ASP A 152 -6.31 -13.10 -16.44
C ASP A 152 -7.39 -12.40 -15.63
N LEU A 153 -7.27 -11.09 -15.50
CA LEU A 153 -8.25 -10.24 -14.83
C LEU A 153 -8.64 -9.09 -15.77
N PHE A 154 -9.90 -9.03 -16.14
CA PHE A 154 -10.44 -7.87 -16.80
C PHE A 154 -10.65 -6.76 -15.76
N GLN A 155 -9.83 -5.72 -15.85
CA GLN A 155 -9.92 -4.57 -14.95
C GLN A 155 -11.02 -3.65 -15.46
N PHE A 156 -12.05 -3.47 -14.64
CA PHE A 156 -13.23 -2.68 -14.95
C PHE A 156 -13.55 -1.76 -13.78
N GLY A 157 -13.55 -0.43 -14.03
CA GLY A 157 -13.78 0.54 -12.99
C GLY A 157 -13.78 1.98 -13.47
N PRO A 158 -14.20 2.92 -12.60
CA PRO A 158 -14.27 4.32 -12.91
C PRO A 158 -12.89 4.98 -12.92
N LEU A 159 -12.81 6.13 -13.60
CA LEU A 159 -11.76 7.11 -13.42
C LEU A 159 -12.14 8.00 -12.24
N ASP A 160 -11.21 8.15 -11.30
CA ASP A 160 -11.36 8.99 -10.11
C ASP A 160 -10.24 10.03 -10.03
N GLN A 161 -10.62 11.29 -9.85
CA GLN A 161 -9.69 12.41 -9.71
C GLN A 161 -9.57 12.92 -8.27
N GLY A 162 -10.38 12.39 -7.35
CA GLY A 162 -10.33 12.70 -5.92
C GLY A 162 -10.62 14.17 -5.61
N TRP A 163 -11.60 14.76 -6.28
CA TRP A 163 -12.03 16.13 -6.04
C TRP A 163 -13.35 16.15 -5.25
N TRP A 164 -13.40 16.96 -4.21
CA TRP A 164 -14.50 17.00 -3.26
C TRP A 164 -15.24 18.35 -3.34
N PRO A 165 -16.59 18.38 -3.23
CA PRO A 165 -17.36 19.63 -3.32
C PRO A 165 -17.01 20.62 -2.20
N ASP A 166 -16.76 20.11 -1.00
CA ASP A 166 -16.53 20.88 0.23
C ASP A 166 -15.06 20.88 0.69
N GLY A 167 -14.33 19.79 0.44
CA GLY A 167 -12.93 19.64 0.80
C GLY A 167 -11.95 19.94 -0.34
N LEU A 168 -12.43 20.17 -1.54
CA LEU A 168 -11.66 20.38 -2.78
C LEU A 168 -10.67 19.23 -3.02
N TYR A 169 -9.38 19.44 -2.77
CA TYR A 169 -8.34 18.44 -2.96
C TYR A 169 -8.22 17.43 -1.82
N THR A 170 -8.91 17.69 -0.70
CA THR A 170 -8.89 16.86 0.53
C THR A 170 -10.27 16.29 0.80
N ALA A 171 -10.38 14.99 1.06
CA ALA A 171 -11.62 14.39 1.52
C ALA A 171 -12.05 15.02 2.85
N PRO A 172 -13.35 15.36 3.04
CA PRO A 172 -13.82 16.02 4.26
C PRO A 172 -13.70 15.15 5.51
N THR A 173 -13.88 13.83 5.37
CA THR A 173 -13.75 12.85 6.46
C THR A 173 -13.14 11.55 5.96
N ASP A 174 -12.77 10.66 6.87
CA ASP A 174 -12.32 9.31 6.55
C ASP A 174 -13.44 8.44 5.97
N GLU A 175 -14.66 8.62 6.48
CA GLU A 175 -15.85 7.93 5.98
C GLU A 175 -16.13 8.32 4.52
N ALA A 176 -15.99 9.60 4.17
CA ALA A 176 -16.12 10.05 2.80
C ALA A 176 -15.04 9.42 1.90
N LEU A 177 -13.79 9.40 2.36
CA LEU A 177 -12.68 8.80 1.63
C LEU A 177 -12.90 7.31 1.36
N ARG A 178 -13.50 6.60 2.30
CA ARG A 178 -13.82 5.18 2.21
C ARG A 178 -15.08 4.92 1.38
N TYR A 179 -16.06 5.82 1.45
CA TYR A 179 -17.35 5.69 0.78
C TYR A 179 -17.23 5.48 -0.73
N ASP A 180 -16.37 6.24 -1.42
CA ASP A 180 -16.18 6.11 -2.86
C ASP A 180 -15.64 4.74 -3.25
N ILE A 181 -14.75 4.16 -2.43
CA ILE A 181 -14.20 2.82 -2.64
C ILE A 181 -15.31 1.77 -2.47
N GLU A 182 -16.09 1.87 -1.39
CA GLU A 182 -17.19 0.95 -1.09
C GLU A 182 -18.26 1.02 -2.20
N LYS A 183 -18.65 2.22 -2.62
CA LYS A 183 -19.64 2.39 -3.70
C LYS A 183 -19.14 1.90 -5.04
N THR A 184 -17.86 2.08 -5.34
CA THR A 184 -17.26 1.50 -6.55
C THR A 184 -17.40 -0.02 -6.54
N LYS A 185 -17.15 -0.66 -5.42
CA LYS A 185 -17.32 -2.10 -5.28
C LYS A 185 -18.80 -2.54 -5.31
N ASP A 186 -19.69 -1.82 -4.63
CA ASP A 186 -21.14 -2.06 -4.64
C ASP A 186 -21.72 -2.05 -6.07
N PHE A 187 -21.18 -1.22 -6.97
CA PHE A 187 -21.54 -1.18 -8.38
C PHE A 187 -20.93 -2.33 -9.22
N GLY A 188 -20.17 -3.24 -8.60
CA GLY A 188 -19.59 -4.39 -9.27
C GLY A 188 -18.26 -4.10 -9.99
N PHE A 189 -17.61 -2.98 -9.73
CA PHE A 189 -16.29 -2.69 -10.24
C PHE A 189 -15.20 -3.40 -9.40
N ASN A 190 -14.06 -3.68 -10.03
CA ASN A 190 -12.93 -4.35 -9.39
C ASN A 190 -11.64 -3.53 -9.42
N MET A 191 -11.72 -2.27 -9.83
CA MET A 191 -10.61 -1.33 -9.80
C MET A 191 -11.08 0.12 -9.81
N ILE A 192 -10.23 1.04 -9.38
CA ILE A 192 -10.39 2.48 -9.57
C ILE A 192 -9.13 3.01 -10.26
N ARG A 193 -9.29 3.75 -11.36
CA ARG A 193 -8.18 4.44 -11.99
C ARG A 193 -8.02 5.82 -11.37
N LYS A 194 -7.12 5.95 -10.40
CA LYS A 194 -6.76 7.25 -9.85
C LYS A 194 -6.01 8.06 -10.92
N HIS A 195 -6.53 9.23 -11.26
CA HIS A 195 -6.01 10.10 -12.32
C HIS A 195 -5.49 11.42 -11.73
N ILE A 196 -4.25 11.79 -12.08
CA ILE A 196 -3.55 13.04 -11.72
C ILE A 196 -3.49 13.40 -10.24
N LYS A 197 -3.70 12.45 -9.36
CA LYS A 197 -3.61 12.63 -7.91
C LYS A 197 -3.02 11.39 -7.26
N VAL A 198 -2.21 11.60 -6.23
CA VAL A 198 -1.78 10.57 -5.29
C VAL A 198 -2.50 10.82 -3.98
N GLU A 199 -3.33 9.87 -3.57
CA GLU A 199 -4.11 9.97 -2.33
C GLU A 199 -3.24 9.76 -1.07
N PRO A 200 -3.75 10.14 0.12
CA PRO A 200 -3.11 9.75 1.37
C PRO A 200 -3.02 8.22 1.51
N ALA A 201 -2.00 7.74 2.21
CA ALA A 201 -1.70 6.31 2.35
C ALA A 201 -2.91 5.47 2.81
N ARG A 202 -3.77 6.04 3.68
CA ARG A 202 -4.98 5.37 4.19
C ARG A 202 -6.01 5.04 3.11
N TRP A 203 -6.06 5.82 2.01
CA TRP A 203 -6.94 5.49 0.87
C TRP A 203 -6.53 4.17 0.23
N TYR A 204 -5.23 3.96 0.01
CA TYR A 204 -4.71 2.69 -0.52
C TYR A 204 -4.90 1.55 0.47
N THR A 205 -4.78 1.83 1.78
CA THR A 205 -5.09 0.84 2.83
C THR A 205 -6.55 0.39 2.76
N TYR A 206 -7.49 1.31 2.53
CA TYR A 206 -8.90 0.95 2.33
C TYR A 206 -9.12 0.13 1.06
N CYS A 207 -8.44 0.45 -0.04
CA CYS A 207 -8.48 -0.39 -1.25
C CYS A 207 -7.95 -1.81 -0.98
N ASP A 208 -6.87 -1.94 -0.19
CA ASP A 208 -6.32 -3.24 0.19
C ASP A 208 -7.27 -4.05 1.09
N GLN A 209 -8.02 -3.38 1.96
CA GLN A 209 -8.97 -3.99 2.89
C GLN A 209 -10.31 -4.37 2.25
N ILE A 210 -10.78 -3.55 1.31
CA ILE A 210 -12.10 -3.70 0.69
C ILE A 210 -12.01 -4.58 -0.57
N GLY A 211 -10.91 -4.54 -1.28
CA GLY A 211 -10.67 -5.31 -2.51
C GLY A 211 -11.01 -4.53 -3.75
#